data_259951cc0bf7c4e652c69748112050f3
#
_entry.id   259951cc0bf7c4e652c69748112050f3
#
_cell.length_a   1.000
_cell.length_b   1.000
_cell.length_c   1.000
_cell.angle_alpha   90.00
_cell.angle_beta   90.00
_cell.angle_gamma   90.00
#
_symmetry.space_group_name_H-M   'P 1'
#
loop_
_entity.id
_entity.type
_entity.pdbx_description
1 polymer ?
#
loop_
_entity_poly.entity_id
_entity_poly.type
_entity_poly.pdbx_seq_one_letter_code
_entity_poly.pdbx_strand_id
1 'polypeptide(L)'
;MKTLIFIMFISFGLSYLAVAQDDAEGCKDPELFTRMPGYHIYRCEDTQFDRFEFKISNSKSQFIEGHHLFILYDVNSDLSTVPSPIQITRNYTNAAKKVGGQLIYEYEDGGLQNVILKIVHKGNEVWTYVNTSGNQISVHIVEKKLMEQDVVADANSLAKSINETGKVALYGIYFDTGKSVLKPESQPLLQEISKLLKNDPSLKLLVVGHTDNTGTFDSNIKLSLDRANAVVNELISKYQVNAEKLKAWGNGPTSPVATNSNEAGKSLNRRVELVKQ
;
A
#
# COMPACT_ATOMS: atom_id res chain seq x y z
N MET A 1 -47.08 76.41 14.50
CA MET A 1 -46.83 75.04 14.76
C MET A 1 -46.00 74.46 13.57
N LYS A 2 -44.73 74.27 13.77
CA LYS A 2 -43.85 73.64 12.70
C LYS A 2 -43.65 72.15 13.04
N THR A 3 -44.19 71.31 12.20
CA THR A 3 -44.07 69.83 12.33
C THR A 3 -42.74 69.42 11.77
N LEU A 4 -41.86 68.86 12.62
CA LEU A 4 -40.58 68.30 12.24
C LEU A 4 -40.80 66.84 11.84
N ILE A 5 -40.57 66.48 10.56
CA ILE A 5 -40.58 65.09 10.08
C ILE A 5 -39.18 64.51 10.27
N PHE A 6 -39.06 63.47 11.12
CA PHE A 6 -37.82 62.71 11.36
C PHE A 6 -37.78 61.55 10.38
N ILE A 7 -36.92 61.65 9.39
CA ILE A 7 -36.69 60.54 8.44
C ILE A 7 -35.64 59.61 9.05
N MET A 8 -36.07 58.42 9.47
CA MET A 8 -35.23 57.35 9.98
C MET A 8 -34.64 56.55 8.81
N PHE A 9 -33.34 56.73 8.54
CA PHE A 9 -32.60 55.90 7.61
C PHE A 9 -32.35 54.53 8.24
N ILE A 10 -33.07 53.49 7.78
CA ILE A 10 -32.77 52.10 8.09
C ILE A 10 -31.67 51.65 7.13
N SER A 11 -30.43 51.58 7.58
CA SER A 11 -29.35 50.95 6.85
C SER A 11 -29.52 49.42 6.90
N PHE A 12 -29.97 48.84 5.80
CA PHE A 12 -29.93 47.39 5.60
C PHE A 12 -28.47 46.98 5.39
N GLY A 13 -27.81 46.50 6.47
CA GLY A 13 -26.52 45.85 6.36
C GLY A 13 -26.73 44.50 5.64
N LEU A 14 -26.32 44.41 4.36
CA LEU A 14 -26.14 43.14 3.72
C LEU A 14 -25.00 42.37 4.43
N SER A 15 -25.37 41.47 5.33
CA SER A 15 -24.43 40.46 5.84
C SER A 15 -24.15 39.50 4.67
N TYR A 16 -23.00 39.68 4.03
CA TYR A 16 -22.46 38.63 3.16
C TYR A 16 -22.19 37.41 4.04
N LEU A 17 -23.04 36.38 3.96
CA LEU A 17 -22.73 35.08 4.48
C LEU A 17 -21.53 34.59 3.64
N ALA A 18 -20.36 34.55 4.24
CA ALA A 18 -19.23 33.83 3.66
C ALA A 18 -19.67 32.37 3.50
N VAL A 19 -19.88 31.94 2.27
CA VAL A 19 -20.13 30.53 1.95
C VAL A 19 -18.80 29.85 2.15
N ALA A 20 -18.68 29.07 3.21
CA ALA A 20 -17.55 28.18 3.37
C ALA A 20 -17.47 27.30 2.12
N GLN A 21 -16.30 27.26 1.48
CA GLN A 21 -16.11 26.46 0.29
C GLN A 21 -16.08 24.99 0.71
N ASP A 22 -17.01 24.19 0.17
CA ASP A 22 -17.13 22.78 0.54
C ASP A 22 -15.99 21.94 -0.06
N ASP A 23 -15.64 20.87 0.63
CA ASP A 23 -14.70 19.86 0.12
C ASP A 23 -15.26 19.16 -1.11
N ALA A 24 -14.38 18.72 -2.00
CA ALA A 24 -14.75 17.88 -3.15
C ALA A 24 -15.48 16.62 -2.67
N GLU A 25 -16.55 16.25 -3.37
CA GLU A 25 -17.40 15.12 -3.02
C GLU A 25 -16.60 13.81 -2.90
N GLY A 26 -16.84 13.08 -1.82
CA GLY A 26 -16.16 11.80 -1.53
C GLY A 26 -14.75 11.92 -0.96
N CYS A 27 -14.16 13.13 -0.94
CA CYS A 27 -12.83 13.36 -0.40
C CYS A 27 -12.85 13.57 1.12
N LYS A 28 -11.79 13.11 1.80
CA LYS A 28 -11.59 13.29 3.25
C LYS A 28 -10.13 13.54 3.56
N ASP A 29 -9.88 14.22 4.68
CA ASP A 29 -8.52 14.34 5.20
C ASP A 29 -7.91 12.96 5.49
N PRO A 30 -6.59 12.80 5.28
CA PRO A 30 -5.90 11.57 5.60
C PRO A 30 -5.85 11.36 7.12
N GLU A 31 -5.87 10.10 7.57
CA GLU A 31 -5.74 9.79 9.00
C GLU A 31 -4.44 10.32 9.64
N LEU A 32 -3.39 10.46 8.82
CA LEU A 32 -2.05 10.80 9.29
C LEU A 32 -1.87 12.29 9.60
N PHE A 33 -2.57 13.16 8.85
CA PHE A 33 -2.45 14.62 8.99
C PHE A 33 -3.82 15.30 8.92
N THR A 34 -3.99 16.35 9.69
CA THR A 34 -5.07 17.31 9.44
C THR A 34 -4.62 18.33 8.40
N ARG A 35 -5.55 18.90 7.65
CA ARG A 35 -5.26 20.01 6.72
C ARG A 35 -4.81 21.28 7.46
N MET A 36 -4.18 22.19 6.75
CA MET A 36 -3.93 23.54 7.24
C MET A 36 -5.27 24.29 7.40
N PRO A 37 -5.43 25.07 8.49
CA PRO A 37 -6.62 25.92 8.64
C PRO A 37 -6.78 26.89 7.48
N GLY A 38 -8.02 27.10 7.03
CA GLY A 38 -8.34 28.00 5.93
C GLY A 38 -8.14 27.39 4.54
N TYR A 39 -8.12 26.06 4.44
CA TYR A 39 -8.05 25.31 3.17
C TYR A 39 -9.21 24.32 3.10
N HIS A 40 -9.66 24.03 1.88
CA HIS A 40 -10.62 22.97 1.56
C HIS A 40 -10.01 21.97 0.59
N ILE A 41 -10.56 20.77 0.50
CA ILE A 41 -10.10 19.77 -0.47
C ILE A 41 -10.68 20.11 -1.84
N TYR A 42 -9.82 20.51 -2.77
CA TYR A 42 -10.20 20.77 -4.16
C TYR A 42 -10.42 19.47 -4.95
N ARG A 43 -9.55 18.48 -4.74
CA ARG A 43 -9.68 17.12 -5.28
C ARG A 43 -8.86 16.12 -4.50
N CYS A 44 -9.22 14.84 -4.64
CA CYS A 44 -8.42 13.72 -4.14
C CYS A 44 -8.46 12.54 -5.11
N GLU A 45 -7.44 11.68 -5.01
CA GLU A 45 -7.38 10.41 -5.71
C GLU A 45 -6.88 9.36 -4.70
N ASP A 46 -7.57 8.20 -4.66
CA ASP A 46 -7.24 7.08 -3.77
C ASP A 46 -6.99 5.84 -4.63
N THR A 47 -5.73 5.42 -4.74
CA THR A 47 -5.29 4.30 -5.57
C THR A 47 -4.77 3.17 -4.71
N GLN A 48 -5.39 2.00 -4.77
CA GLN A 48 -5.10 0.86 -3.90
C GLN A 48 -3.66 0.35 -4.03
N PHE A 49 -3.07 0.47 -5.22
CA PHE A 49 -1.66 0.18 -5.46
C PHE A 49 -1.13 1.07 -6.59
N ASP A 50 -0.07 1.80 -6.30
CA ASP A 50 0.60 2.69 -7.25
C ASP A 50 2.10 2.75 -6.94
N ARG A 51 2.86 3.37 -7.83
CA ARG A 51 4.30 3.63 -7.70
C ARG A 51 4.57 5.13 -7.80
N PHE A 52 5.04 5.72 -6.73
CA PHE A 52 5.36 7.13 -6.66
C PHE A 52 6.85 7.38 -6.44
N GLU A 53 7.40 8.41 -7.10
CA GLU A 53 8.81 8.80 -7.01
C GLU A 53 9.01 9.88 -5.95
N PHE A 54 9.82 9.60 -4.95
CA PHE A 54 10.24 10.54 -3.91
C PHE A 54 11.68 10.98 -4.14
N LYS A 55 11.89 12.29 -4.32
CA LYS A 55 13.23 12.89 -4.37
C LYS A 55 13.85 12.88 -2.97
N ILE A 56 14.96 12.16 -2.79
CA ILE A 56 15.60 11.98 -1.47
C ILE A 56 16.90 12.78 -1.33
N SER A 57 17.38 13.40 -2.39
CA SER A 57 18.49 14.35 -2.43
C SER A 57 18.47 15.10 -3.76
N ASN A 58 19.42 16.01 -3.98
CA ASN A 58 19.55 16.72 -5.26
C ASN A 58 19.73 15.80 -6.47
N SER A 59 20.33 14.63 -6.30
CA SER A 59 20.71 13.72 -7.39
C SER A 59 20.11 12.32 -7.26
N LYS A 60 19.26 12.07 -6.26
CA LYS A 60 18.69 10.73 -6.02
C LYS A 60 17.21 10.81 -5.76
N SER A 61 16.51 9.85 -6.35
CA SER A 61 15.10 9.56 -6.08
C SER A 61 14.94 8.12 -5.62
N GLN A 62 13.84 7.84 -4.96
CA GLN A 62 13.41 6.50 -4.56
C GLN A 62 11.97 6.28 -4.96
N PHE A 63 11.68 5.16 -5.60
CA PHE A 63 10.32 4.73 -5.88
C PHE A 63 9.77 3.96 -4.69
N ILE A 64 8.57 4.31 -4.27
CA ILE A 64 7.80 3.60 -3.24
C ILE A 64 6.53 3.08 -3.89
N GLU A 65 6.24 1.80 -3.70
CA GLU A 65 5.03 1.14 -4.18
C GLU A 65 4.10 0.82 -3.00
N GLY A 66 2.81 1.03 -3.20
CA GLY A 66 1.80 0.79 -2.18
C GLY A 66 0.49 1.53 -2.41
N HIS A 67 -0.33 1.61 -1.37
CA HIS A 67 -1.55 2.40 -1.37
C HIS A 67 -1.21 3.89 -1.45
N HIS A 68 -1.68 4.57 -2.49
CA HIS A 68 -1.36 5.96 -2.77
C HIS A 68 -2.61 6.85 -2.65
N LEU A 69 -2.56 7.78 -1.71
CA LEU A 69 -3.55 8.83 -1.54
C LEU A 69 -2.95 10.16 -2.00
N PHE A 70 -3.60 10.81 -2.95
CA PHE A 70 -3.31 12.17 -3.38
C PHE A 70 -4.42 13.12 -2.91
N ILE A 71 -4.06 14.26 -2.35
CA ILE A 71 -4.99 15.32 -1.98
C ILE A 71 -4.43 16.67 -2.41
N LEU A 72 -5.24 17.44 -3.12
CA LEU A 72 -4.98 18.83 -3.44
C LEU A 72 -5.91 19.72 -2.62
N TYR A 73 -5.33 20.57 -1.79
CA TYR A 73 -6.04 21.59 -1.06
C TYR A 73 -5.89 22.95 -1.75
N ASP A 74 -6.98 23.70 -1.78
CA ASP A 74 -7.01 25.11 -2.18
C ASP A 74 -7.31 26.00 -0.97
N VAL A 75 -6.76 27.22 -0.99
CA VAL A 75 -7.03 28.23 0.01
C VAL A 75 -8.48 28.72 -0.10
N ASN A 76 -9.16 28.87 1.05
CA ASN A 76 -10.50 29.43 1.08
C ASN A 76 -10.48 30.92 0.69
N SER A 77 -11.48 31.35 -0.06
CA SER A 77 -11.60 32.74 -0.52
C SER A 77 -11.75 33.78 0.59
N ASP A 78 -12.15 33.35 1.79
CA ASP A 78 -12.34 34.20 2.98
C ASP A 78 -11.07 34.30 3.86
N LEU A 79 -9.97 33.58 3.51
CA LEU A 79 -8.74 33.63 4.28
C LEU A 79 -8.04 34.99 4.12
N SER A 80 -7.99 35.77 5.20
CA SER A 80 -7.44 37.12 5.19
C SER A 80 -5.92 37.17 4.93
N THR A 81 -5.19 36.12 5.28
CA THR A 81 -3.74 36.03 5.07
C THR A 81 -3.35 34.58 4.74
N VAL A 82 -2.80 34.37 3.55
CA VAL A 82 -2.31 33.07 3.11
C VAL A 82 -0.98 32.77 3.81
N PRO A 83 -0.83 31.60 4.47
CA PRO A 83 0.43 31.19 5.06
C PRO A 83 1.53 31.07 4.01
N SER A 84 2.76 31.44 4.37
CA SER A 84 3.90 31.25 3.47
C SER A 84 4.16 29.77 3.18
N PRO A 85 4.69 29.43 1.99
CA PRO A 85 5.03 28.04 1.64
C PRO A 85 5.90 27.35 2.70
N ILE A 86 6.90 28.05 3.23
CA ILE A 86 7.77 27.51 4.29
C ILE A 86 7.02 27.29 5.62
N GLN A 87 6.05 28.12 5.95
CA GLN A 87 5.22 27.92 7.14
C GLN A 87 4.38 26.63 6.99
N ILE A 88 3.84 26.37 5.81
CA ILE A 88 3.05 25.17 5.51
C ILE A 88 3.93 23.93 5.64
N THR A 89 5.06 23.86 4.92
CA THR A 89 5.94 22.69 4.97
C THR A 89 6.50 22.41 6.37
N ARG A 90 6.77 23.47 7.16
CA ARG A 90 7.19 23.33 8.56
C ARG A 90 6.09 22.74 9.45
N ASN A 91 4.81 23.06 9.21
CA ASN A 91 3.70 22.45 9.95
C ASN A 91 3.62 20.95 9.70
N TYR A 92 3.69 20.49 8.44
CA TYR A 92 3.74 19.06 8.10
C TYR A 92 4.97 18.38 8.69
N THR A 93 6.13 18.99 8.57
CA THR A 93 7.38 18.44 9.15
C THR A 93 7.29 18.28 10.66
N ASN A 94 6.76 19.28 11.36
CA ASN A 94 6.59 19.23 12.80
C ASN A 94 5.53 18.21 13.24
N ALA A 95 4.44 18.09 12.48
CA ALA A 95 3.42 17.07 12.71
C ALA A 95 4.00 15.66 12.57
N ALA A 96 4.78 15.40 11.51
CA ALA A 96 5.48 14.13 11.31
C ALA A 96 6.44 13.82 12.47
N LYS A 97 7.27 14.78 12.88
CA LYS A 97 8.23 14.60 13.98
C LYS A 97 7.55 14.26 15.32
N LYS A 98 6.38 14.85 15.60
CA LYS A 98 5.61 14.56 16.82
C LYS A 98 5.16 13.10 16.96
N VAL A 99 4.99 12.41 15.83
CA VAL A 99 4.64 10.99 15.78
C VAL A 99 5.84 10.08 15.47
N GLY A 100 7.06 10.57 15.65
CA GLY A 100 8.30 9.80 15.44
C GLY A 100 8.76 9.71 13.99
N GLY A 101 8.18 10.51 13.10
CA GLY A 101 8.58 10.59 11.69
C GLY A 101 9.87 11.37 11.47
N GLN A 102 10.41 11.24 10.28
CA GLN A 102 11.67 11.83 9.84
C GLN A 102 11.46 12.74 8.64
N LEU A 103 12.16 13.87 8.62
CA LEU A 103 12.36 14.67 7.41
C LEU A 103 13.45 13.97 6.58
N ILE A 104 13.12 13.56 5.37
CA ILE A 104 14.05 12.90 4.44
C ILE A 104 14.75 13.96 3.59
N TYR A 105 13.97 14.86 2.98
CA TYR A 105 14.51 15.89 2.11
C TYR A 105 13.58 17.10 2.05
N GLU A 106 14.17 18.29 1.90
CA GLU A 106 13.47 19.57 1.75
C GLU A 106 14.19 20.37 0.65
N TYR A 107 13.43 20.97 -0.28
CA TYR A 107 13.99 21.77 -1.36
C TYR A 107 12.97 22.77 -1.91
N GLU A 108 13.49 23.79 -2.57
CA GLU A 108 12.69 24.75 -3.34
C GLU A 108 12.93 24.53 -4.84
N ASP A 109 11.84 24.58 -5.61
CA ASP A 109 11.89 24.47 -7.06
C ASP A 109 10.76 25.28 -7.69
N GLY A 110 11.11 26.21 -8.61
CA GLY A 110 10.13 27.03 -9.30
C GLY A 110 9.21 27.88 -8.39
N GLY A 111 9.70 28.27 -7.21
CA GLY A 111 8.91 29.01 -6.22
C GLY A 111 8.00 28.12 -5.35
N LEU A 112 8.07 26.80 -5.51
CA LEU A 112 7.36 25.83 -4.71
C LEU A 112 8.26 25.30 -3.60
N GLN A 113 7.74 25.26 -2.37
CA GLN A 113 8.40 24.56 -1.26
C GLN A 113 7.99 23.10 -1.25
N ASN A 114 8.98 22.23 -1.10
CA ASN A 114 8.83 20.78 -1.20
C ASN A 114 9.40 20.11 0.04
N VAL A 115 8.69 19.14 0.61
CA VAL A 115 9.18 18.35 1.74
C VAL A 115 8.79 16.88 1.58
N ILE A 116 9.76 16.00 1.84
CA ILE A 116 9.59 14.56 1.85
C ILE A 116 9.74 14.06 3.29
N LEU A 117 8.73 13.37 3.78
CA LEU A 117 8.65 12.84 5.13
C LEU A 117 8.52 11.32 5.08
N LYS A 118 9.05 10.66 6.10
CA LYS A 118 8.89 9.22 6.31
C LYS A 118 8.40 8.97 7.73
N ILE A 119 7.37 8.16 7.89
CA ILE A 119 6.68 7.89 9.14
C ILE A 119 6.40 6.39 9.23
N VAL A 120 6.36 5.82 10.44
CA VAL A 120 5.80 4.49 10.67
C VAL A 120 4.41 4.68 11.27
N HIS A 121 3.37 4.27 10.54
CA HIS A 121 1.98 4.38 10.99
C HIS A 121 1.32 3.01 11.01
N LYS A 122 0.74 2.61 12.14
CA LYS A 122 0.11 1.28 12.33
C LYS A 122 1.03 0.10 11.93
N GLY A 123 2.35 0.27 12.08
CA GLY A 123 3.35 -0.75 11.71
C GLY A 123 3.83 -0.71 10.26
N ASN A 124 3.24 0.12 9.41
CA ASN A 124 3.61 0.28 8.00
C ASN A 124 4.48 1.51 7.78
N GLU A 125 5.40 1.40 6.84
CA GLU A 125 6.22 2.52 6.38
C GLU A 125 5.39 3.41 5.46
N VAL A 126 5.23 4.69 5.81
CA VAL A 126 4.47 5.69 5.06
C VAL A 126 5.40 6.79 4.61
N TRP A 127 5.39 7.08 3.33
CA TRP A 127 6.10 8.20 2.73
C TRP A 127 5.12 9.30 2.35
N THR A 128 5.47 10.53 2.65
CA THR A 128 4.64 11.69 2.35
C THR A 128 5.45 12.73 1.59
N TYR A 129 4.92 13.22 0.48
CA TYR A 129 5.44 14.36 -0.24
C TYR A 129 4.43 15.52 -0.15
N VAL A 130 4.89 16.65 0.33
CA VAL A 130 4.11 17.90 0.38
C VAL A 130 4.78 18.92 -0.49
N ASN A 131 4.01 19.50 -1.41
CA ASN A 131 4.41 20.56 -2.31
C ASN A 131 3.43 21.73 -2.19
N THR A 132 3.92 22.97 -2.13
CA THR A 132 3.04 24.14 -1.97
C THR A 132 3.61 25.43 -2.52
N SER A 133 2.72 26.26 -3.10
CA SER A 133 2.94 27.67 -3.43
C SER A 133 2.41 28.64 -2.36
N GLY A 134 1.75 28.12 -1.34
CA GLY A 134 0.95 28.90 -0.38
C GLY A 134 -0.54 28.80 -0.71
N ASN A 135 -0.98 29.16 -1.89
CA ASN A 135 -2.40 29.10 -2.28
C ASN A 135 -2.91 27.66 -2.43
N GLN A 136 -2.06 26.77 -2.90
CA GLN A 136 -2.35 25.34 -3.05
C GLN A 136 -1.37 24.51 -2.25
N ILE A 137 -1.87 23.37 -1.72
CA ILE A 137 -1.05 22.37 -1.04
C ILE A 137 -1.38 21.01 -1.68
N SER A 138 -0.37 20.41 -2.31
CA SER A 138 -0.43 19.07 -2.86
C SER A 138 0.20 18.11 -1.87
N VAL A 139 -0.53 17.05 -1.50
CA VAL A 139 -0.07 16.04 -0.55
C VAL A 139 -0.19 14.66 -1.18
N HIS A 140 0.93 13.96 -1.34
CA HIS A 140 0.98 12.57 -1.74
C HIS A 140 1.39 11.73 -0.54
N ILE A 141 0.61 10.72 -0.22
CA ILE A 141 0.87 9.77 0.87
C ILE A 141 0.92 8.38 0.28
N VAL A 142 2.05 7.69 0.41
CA VAL A 142 2.19 6.31 -0.04
C VAL A 142 2.47 5.41 1.16
N GLU A 143 1.49 4.59 1.50
CA GLU A 143 1.65 3.51 2.46
C GLU A 143 2.24 2.31 1.75
N LYS A 144 3.49 1.99 2.09
CA LYS A 144 4.23 0.91 1.43
C LYS A 144 3.57 -0.43 1.68
N LYS A 145 3.17 -1.10 0.60
CA LYS A 145 2.67 -2.48 0.64
C LYS A 145 3.10 -3.26 -0.60
N LEU A 146 3.07 -4.57 -0.50
CA LEU A 146 3.26 -5.42 -1.66
C LEU A 146 2.01 -5.43 -2.53
N MET A 147 2.20 -5.52 -3.85
CA MET A 147 1.11 -5.69 -4.80
C MET A 147 0.39 -7.02 -4.53
N GLU A 148 -0.92 -6.99 -4.46
CA GLU A 148 -1.74 -8.19 -4.49
C GLU A 148 -1.77 -8.75 -5.91
N GLN A 149 -1.58 -10.07 -6.05
CA GLN A 149 -1.52 -10.74 -7.34
C GLN A 149 -2.92 -11.17 -7.76
N ASP A 150 -3.63 -10.34 -8.53
CA ASP A 150 -4.98 -10.65 -9.02
C ASP A 150 -4.96 -11.58 -10.23
N VAL A 151 -3.92 -11.49 -11.05
CA VAL A 151 -3.75 -12.34 -12.23
C VAL A 151 -2.87 -13.53 -11.87
N VAL A 152 -3.45 -14.72 -11.83
CA VAL A 152 -2.74 -15.95 -11.54
C VAL A 152 -2.51 -16.76 -12.83
N ALA A 153 -1.45 -17.56 -12.86
CA ALA A 153 -1.22 -18.50 -13.95
C ALA A 153 -2.35 -19.55 -13.98
N ASP A 154 -2.95 -19.74 -15.14
CA ASP A 154 -3.98 -20.77 -15.32
C ASP A 154 -3.41 -22.19 -15.23
N ALA A 155 -4.29 -23.19 -15.14
CA ALA A 155 -3.90 -24.59 -15.03
C ALA A 155 -3.00 -25.07 -16.19
N ASN A 156 -3.19 -24.53 -17.41
CA ASN A 156 -2.37 -24.91 -18.57
C ASN A 156 -0.96 -24.33 -18.48
N SER A 157 -0.85 -23.07 -18.04
CA SER A 157 0.46 -22.42 -17.80
C SER A 157 1.24 -23.11 -16.69
N LEU A 158 0.56 -23.51 -15.60
CA LEU A 158 1.16 -24.31 -14.53
C LEU A 158 1.63 -25.68 -15.05
N ALA A 159 0.78 -26.37 -15.84
CA ALA A 159 1.13 -27.67 -16.46
C ALA A 159 2.37 -27.54 -17.35
N LYS A 160 2.41 -26.51 -18.20
CA LYS A 160 3.54 -26.25 -19.10
C LYS A 160 4.83 -26.05 -18.29
N SER A 161 4.84 -25.16 -17.30
CA SER A 161 6.01 -24.91 -16.46
C SER A 161 6.49 -26.18 -15.75
N ILE A 162 5.58 -26.98 -15.19
CA ILE A 162 5.90 -28.22 -14.50
C ILE A 162 6.50 -29.27 -15.49
N ASN A 163 5.98 -29.35 -16.71
CA ASN A 163 6.48 -30.28 -17.69
C ASN A 163 7.84 -29.89 -18.27
N GLU A 164 8.09 -28.59 -18.44
CA GLU A 164 9.36 -28.09 -18.98
C GLU A 164 10.50 -28.08 -17.95
N THR A 165 10.18 -27.72 -16.69
CA THR A 165 11.23 -27.48 -15.67
C THR A 165 11.16 -28.40 -14.47
N GLY A 166 10.13 -29.28 -14.38
CA GLY A 166 9.88 -30.14 -13.23
C GLY A 166 9.21 -29.43 -12.04
N LYS A 167 9.07 -28.10 -12.06
CA LYS A 167 8.50 -27.34 -10.95
C LYS A 167 7.92 -26.00 -11.38
N VAL A 168 7.14 -25.37 -10.50
CA VAL A 168 6.67 -23.97 -10.64
C VAL A 168 6.58 -23.30 -9.29
N ALA A 169 7.07 -22.05 -9.21
CA ALA A 169 6.92 -21.21 -8.02
C ALA A 169 5.55 -20.52 -8.02
N LEU A 170 4.89 -20.52 -6.86
CA LEU A 170 3.56 -19.98 -6.64
C LEU A 170 3.65 -18.70 -5.79
N TYR A 171 3.64 -17.54 -6.43
CA TYR A 171 3.67 -16.24 -5.74
C TYR A 171 2.28 -15.72 -5.30
N GLY A 172 1.20 -16.39 -5.70
CA GLY A 172 -0.18 -16.06 -5.30
C GLY A 172 -0.70 -16.86 -4.10
N ILE A 173 0.17 -17.47 -3.30
CA ILE A 173 -0.18 -18.12 -2.04
C ILE A 173 0.26 -17.24 -0.86
N TYR A 174 -0.71 -16.71 -0.12
CA TYR A 174 -0.48 -15.70 0.91
C TYR A 174 -0.73 -16.23 2.32
N PHE A 175 0.14 -15.81 3.24
CA PHE A 175 0.06 -16.06 4.67
C PHE A 175 0.36 -14.79 5.45
N ASP A 176 -0.15 -14.66 6.67
CA ASP A 176 0.32 -13.63 7.59
C ASP A 176 1.77 -13.91 8.04
N THR A 177 2.45 -12.86 8.45
CA THR A 177 3.83 -12.97 8.97
C THR A 177 3.91 -13.97 10.12
N GLY A 178 4.80 -14.96 9.99
CA GLY A 178 5.02 -16.00 11.00
C GLY A 178 3.86 -17.00 11.14
N LYS A 179 2.83 -16.96 10.28
CA LYS A 179 1.69 -17.87 10.34
C LYS A 179 1.62 -18.78 9.11
N SER A 180 0.83 -19.84 9.24
CA SER A 180 0.54 -20.83 8.17
C SER A 180 -0.95 -20.86 7.78
N VAL A 181 -1.75 -19.91 8.24
CA VAL A 181 -3.15 -19.79 7.84
C VAL A 181 -3.20 -19.12 6.47
N LEU A 182 -3.85 -19.79 5.50
CA LEU A 182 -4.05 -19.27 4.16
C LEU A 182 -4.97 -18.05 4.16
N LYS A 183 -4.56 -17.01 3.46
CA LYS A 183 -5.38 -15.82 3.26
C LYS A 183 -6.38 -16.05 2.11
N PRO A 184 -7.57 -15.38 2.13
CA PRO A 184 -8.57 -15.50 1.08
C PRO A 184 -8.04 -15.22 -0.34
N GLU A 185 -7.08 -14.32 -0.47
CA GLU A 185 -6.44 -13.93 -1.74
C GLU A 185 -5.69 -15.10 -2.42
N SER A 186 -5.42 -16.19 -1.70
CA SER A 186 -4.83 -17.40 -2.28
C SER A 186 -5.82 -18.25 -3.08
N GLN A 187 -7.13 -18.04 -2.91
CA GLN A 187 -8.17 -18.89 -3.48
C GLN A 187 -8.14 -19.02 -5.02
N PRO A 188 -7.93 -17.95 -5.80
CA PRO A 188 -7.86 -18.05 -7.26
C PRO A 188 -6.78 -19.03 -7.73
N LEU A 189 -5.57 -18.96 -7.15
CA LEU A 189 -4.47 -19.85 -7.53
C LEU A 189 -4.70 -21.29 -7.07
N LEU A 190 -5.26 -21.49 -5.86
CA LEU A 190 -5.63 -22.84 -5.38
C LEU A 190 -6.66 -23.49 -6.30
N GLN A 191 -7.60 -22.72 -6.85
CA GLN A 191 -8.56 -23.21 -7.82
C GLN A 191 -7.88 -23.69 -9.12
N GLU A 192 -6.91 -22.92 -9.64
CA GLU A 192 -6.17 -23.31 -10.85
C GLU A 192 -5.30 -24.58 -10.59
N ILE A 193 -4.68 -24.69 -9.43
CA ILE A 193 -3.95 -25.90 -9.03
C ILE A 193 -4.90 -27.12 -8.98
N SER A 194 -6.12 -26.94 -8.45
CA SER A 194 -7.09 -28.02 -8.42
C SER A 194 -7.53 -28.47 -9.82
N LYS A 195 -7.73 -27.51 -10.75
CA LYS A 195 -8.02 -27.81 -12.17
C LYS A 195 -6.87 -28.59 -12.83
N LEU A 196 -5.61 -28.13 -12.60
CA LEU A 196 -4.42 -28.83 -13.10
C LEU A 196 -4.41 -30.30 -12.68
N LEU A 197 -4.61 -30.58 -11.39
CA LEU A 197 -4.59 -31.95 -10.85
C LEU A 197 -5.80 -32.81 -11.29
N LYS A 198 -6.95 -32.17 -11.59
CA LYS A 198 -8.12 -32.87 -12.15
C LYS A 198 -7.95 -33.17 -13.63
N ASN A 199 -7.30 -32.27 -14.39
CA ASN A 199 -7.06 -32.44 -15.81
C ASN A 199 -6.00 -33.52 -16.13
N ASP A 200 -5.03 -33.74 -15.21
CA ASP A 200 -4.04 -34.82 -15.32
C ASP A 200 -4.17 -35.81 -14.15
N PRO A 201 -4.86 -36.95 -14.34
CA PRO A 201 -5.03 -37.95 -13.30
C PRO A 201 -3.70 -38.60 -12.83
N SER A 202 -2.66 -38.60 -13.67
CA SER A 202 -1.37 -39.18 -13.35
C SER A 202 -0.43 -38.26 -12.58
N LEU A 203 -0.67 -36.96 -12.62
CA LEU A 203 0.19 -35.95 -12.01
C LEU A 203 0.18 -36.06 -10.49
N LYS A 204 1.37 -36.22 -9.92
CA LYS A 204 1.63 -36.15 -8.47
C LYS A 204 2.59 -35.02 -8.18
N LEU A 205 2.30 -34.24 -7.16
CA LEU A 205 3.05 -33.04 -6.81
C LEU A 205 3.52 -33.06 -5.36
N LEU A 206 4.74 -32.61 -5.17
CA LEU A 206 5.24 -32.19 -3.87
C LEU A 206 4.99 -30.68 -3.73
N VAL A 207 4.28 -30.27 -2.68
CA VAL A 207 4.07 -28.88 -2.31
C VAL A 207 5.19 -28.49 -1.36
N VAL A 208 6.09 -27.60 -1.80
CA VAL A 208 7.30 -27.23 -1.05
C VAL A 208 7.19 -25.80 -0.54
N GLY A 209 7.19 -25.65 0.78
CA GLY A 209 7.24 -24.32 1.41
C GLY A 209 8.68 -23.83 1.56
N HIS A 210 8.87 -22.51 1.36
CA HIS A 210 10.14 -21.81 1.55
C HIS A 210 9.96 -20.58 2.45
N THR A 211 11.04 -20.16 3.12
CA THR A 211 11.11 -18.91 3.91
C THR A 211 12.28 -18.06 3.43
N ASP A 212 12.30 -16.82 3.87
CA ASP A 212 13.52 -16.03 3.91
C ASP A 212 14.40 -16.47 5.10
N ASN A 213 15.50 -15.77 5.34
CA ASN A 213 16.45 -16.06 6.42
C ASN A 213 16.11 -15.37 7.76
N THR A 214 14.90 -14.83 7.92
CA THR A 214 14.50 -14.16 9.17
C THR A 214 14.06 -15.20 10.19
N GLY A 215 14.64 -15.14 11.41
CA GLY A 215 14.39 -16.11 12.47
C GLY A 215 15.41 -17.25 12.53
N THR A 216 15.12 -18.31 13.32
CA THR A 216 16.01 -19.46 13.45
C THR A 216 15.79 -20.46 12.32
N PHE A 217 16.81 -21.24 12.01
CA PHE A 217 16.74 -22.27 10.97
C PHE A 217 15.59 -23.27 11.24
N ASP A 218 15.51 -23.81 12.44
CA ASP A 218 14.52 -24.83 12.81
C ASP A 218 13.08 -24.28 12.77
N SER A 219 12.89 -23.03 13.23
CA SER A 219 11.58 -22.38 13.14
C SER A 219 11.14 -22.17 11.69
N ASN A 220 12.07 -21.86 10.80
CA ASN A 220 11.81 -21.69 9.37
C ASN A 220 11.51 -23.01 8.67
N ILE A 221 12.23 -24.09 9.00
CA ILE A 221 11.88 -25.44 8.50
C ILE A 221 10.47 -25.81 8.91
N LYS A 222 10.13 -25.65 10.21
CA LYS A 222 8.78 -25.92 10.70
C LYS A 222 7.72 -25.06 10.02
N LEU A 223 7.92 -23.74 9.96
CA LEU A 223 6.97 -22.80 9.35
C LEU A 223 6.71 -23.12 7.87
N SER A 224 7.77 -23.43 7.12
CA SER A 224 7.65 -23.79 5.71
C SER A 224 6.86 -25.08 5.49
N LEU A 225 7.07 -26.09 6.35
CA LEU A 225 6.30 -27.33 6.34
C LEU A 225 4.84 -27.09 6.72
N ASP A 226 4.57 -26.30 7.76
CA ASP A 226 3.21 -25.96 8.18
C ASP A 226 2.44 -25.23 7.07
N ARG A 227 3.10 -24.34 6.31
CA ARG A 227 2.53 -23.65 5.15
C ARG A 227 2.23 -24.61 4.00
N ALA A 228 3.16 -25.51 3.69
CA ALA A 228 2.94 -26.54 2.67
C ALA A 228 1.76 -27.45 3.03
N ASN A 229 1.65 -27.87 4.30
CA ASN A 229 0.52 -28.65 4.80
C ASN A 229 -0.80 -27.87 4.70
N ALA A 230 -0.82 -26.56 4.98
CA ALA A 230 -2.02 -25.76 4.83
C ALA A 230 -2.54 -25.73 3.39
N VAL A 231 -1.63 -25.60 2.41
CA VAL A 231 -1.97 -25.67 0.98
C VAL A 231 -2.52 -27.04 0.61
N VAL A 232 -1.84 -28.13 1.01
CA VAL A 232 -2.29 -29.50 0.73
C VAL A 232 -3.66 -29.77 1.33
N ASN A 233 -3.86 -29.40 2.59
CA ASN A 233 -5.14 -29.58 3.31
C ASN A 233 -6.28 -28.80 2.63
N GLU A 234 -6.06 -27.56 2.21
CA GLU A 234 -7.05 -26.76 1.50
C GLU A 234 -7.43 -27.38 0.16
N LEU A 235 -6.44 -27.86 -0.62
CA LEU A 235 -6.68 -28.55 -1.88
C LEU A 235 -7.49 -29.84 -1.72
N ILE A 236 -7.23 -30.61 -0.67
CA ILE A 236 -7.96 -31.85 -0.37
C ILE A 236 -9.36 -31.51 0.14
N SER A 237 -9.49 -30.69 1.18
CA SER A 237 -10.74 -30.50 1.91
C SER A 237 -11.76 -29.65 1.14
N LYS A 238 -11.32 -28.54 0.53
CA LYS A 238 -12.19 -27.60 -0.17
C LYS A 238 -12.32 -27.90 -1.66
N TYR A 239 -11.21 -28.25 -2.31
CA TYR A 239 -11.19 -28.49 -3.76
C TYR A 239 -11.30 -29.95 -4.15
N GLN A 240 -11.40 -30.88 -3.18
CA GLN A 240 -11.60 -32.33 -3.38
C GLN A 240 -10.53 -32.98 -4.26
N VAL A 241 -9.29 -32.52 -4.12
CA VAL A 241 -8.14 -33.17 -4.77
C VAL A 241 -7.81 -34.46 -4.03
N ASN A 242 -7.51 -35.54 -4.77
CA ASN A 242 -7.11 -36.81 -4.15
C ASN A 242 -5.81 -36.67 -3.36
N ALA A 243 -5.81 -37.04 -2.09
CA ALA A 243 -4.68 -36.91 -1.18
C ALA A 243 -3.42 -37.64 -1.66
N GLU A 244 -3.55 -38.76 -2.40
CA GLU A 244 -2.44 -39.54 -2.94
C GLU A 244 -1.61 -38.78 -4.02
N LYS A 245 -2.16 -37.69 -4.55
CA LYS A 245 -1.48 -36.82 -5.53
C LYS A 245 -0.60 -35.75 -4.90
N LEU A 246 -0.70 -35.54 -3.59
CA LEU A 246 -0.06 -34.41 -2.91
C LEU A 246 0.78 -34.87 -1.72
N LYS A 247 1.97 -34.29 -1.59
CA LYS A 247 2.79 -34.40 -0.38
C LYS A 247 3.29 -33.00 -0.01
N ALA A 248 3.32 -32.68 1.27
CA ALA A 248 3.90 -31.44 1.78
C ALA A 248 5.35 -31.63 2.18
N TRP A 249 6.17 -30.60 1.93
CA TRP A 249 7.56 -30.54 2.36
C TRP A 249 7.96 -29.11 2.78
N GLY A 250 8.80 -29.00 3.78
CA GLY A 250 9.32 -27.70 4.25
C GLY A 250 10.81 -27.58 3.98
N ASN A 251 11.20 -26.61 3.17
CA ASN A 251 12.59 -26.35 2.82
C ASN A 251 13.22 -25.22 3.64
N GLY A 252 12.39 -24.48 4.37
CA GLY A 252 12.86 -23.31 5.12
C GLY A 252 13.67 -22.35 4.24
N PRO A 253 14.83 -21.82 4.72
CA PRO A 253 15.65 -20.86 3.99
C PRO A 253 16.70 -21.50 3.09
N THR A 254 16.71 -22.82 2.87
CA THR A 254 17.83 -23.54 2.24
C THR A 254 17.94 -23.37 0.72
N SER A 255 16.89 -22.88 0.06
CA SER A 255 16.84 -22.73 -1.40
C SER A 255 16.40 -21.32 -1.80
N PRO A 256 17.20 -20.28 -1.52
CA PRO A 256 16.86 -18.92 -1.91
C PRO A 256 16.89 -18.77 -3.44
N VAL A 257 15.93 -18.04 -3.99
CA VAL A 257 15.86 -17.64 -5.41
C VAL A 257 16.32 -16.21 -5.62
N ALA A 258 16.45 -15.45 -4.53
CA ALA A 258 16.94 -14.08 -4.53
C ALA A 258 17.75 -13.80 -3.26
N THR A 259 18.42 -12.65 -3.21
CA THR A 259 19.19 -12.22 -2.03
C THR A 259 18.30 -11.98 -0.82
N ASN A 260 18.75 -12.39 0.36
CA ASN A 260 18.11 -12.08 1.64
C ASN A 260 18.56 -10.73 2.25
N SER A 261 19.36 -9.93 1.53
CA SER A 261 19.87 -8.67 2.05
C SER A 261 18.88 -7.50 1.99
N ASN A 262 17.78 -7.65 1.24
CA ASN A 262 16.73 -6.66 1.11
C ASN A 262 15.34 -7.31 1.10
N GLU A 263 14.30 -6.51 1.36
CA GLU A 263 12.93 -7.01 1.47
C GLU A 263 12.38 -7.56 0.14
N ALA A 264 12.76 -6.97 -0.99
CA ALA A 264 12.34 -7.46 -2.31
C ALA A 264 12.81 -8.90 -2.55
N GLY A 265 14.08 -9.20 -2.24
CA GLY A 265 14.60 -10.56 -2.38
C GLY A 265 14.03 -11.52 -1.34
N LYS A 266 13.85 -11.08 -0.08
CA LYS A 266 13.19 -11.89 0.96
C LYS A 266 11.77 -12.26 0.56
N SER A 267 11.02 -11.33 -0.05
CA SER A 267 9.66 -11.58 -0.53
C SER A 267 9.62 -12.70 -1.58
N LEU A 268 10.57 -12.75 -2.51
CA LEU A 268 10.69 -13.85 -3.48
C LEU A 268 11.07 -15.18 -2.83
N ASN A 269 11.82 -15.14 -1.72
CA ASN A 269 12.19 -16.37 -0.99
C ASN A 269 11.01 -16.94 -0.18
N ARG A 270 10.09 -16.12 0.31
CA ARG A 270 8.84 -16.53 0.99
C ARG A 270 7.81 -17.01 -0.04
N ARG A 271 7.94 -18.23 -0.51
CA ARG A 271 7.11 -18.80 -1.58
C ARG A 271 6.70 -20.26 -1.31
N VAL A 272 5.77 -20.74 -2.10
CA VAL A 272 5.45 -22.16 -2.23
C VAL A 272 5.83 -22.60 -3.65
N GLU A 273 6.36 -23.79 -3.82
CA GLU A 273 6.62 -24.42 -5.13
C GLU A 273 5.79 -25.68 -5.28
N LEU A 274 5.32 -25.97 -6.50
CA LEU A 274 4.86 -27.29 -6.91
C LEU A 274 6.00 -27.99 -7.64
N VAL A 275 6.35 -29.19 -7.19
CA VAL A 275 7.41 -30.01 -7.80
C VAL A 275 6.82 -31.34 -8.26
N LYS A 276 7.06 -31.71 -9.52
CA LYS A 276 6.59 -32.97 -10.09
C LYS A 276 7.32 -34.13 -9.42
N GLN A 277 6.57 -35.16 -9.02
CA GLN A 277 7.11 -36.43 -8.48
C GLN A 277 7.36 -37.44 -9.57
#